data_f1d98a0ce4a5998015d034f7cc8fedb3
#
_entry.id   f1d98a0ce4a5998015d034f7cc8fedb3
#
_cell.length_a   1.000
_cell.length_b   1.000
_cell.length_c   1.000
_cell.angle_alpha   90.00
_cell.angle_beta   90.00
_cell.angle_gamma   90.00
#
_symmetry.space_group_name_H-M   'P 1'
#
loop_
_entity.id
_entity.type
_entity.pdbx_description
1 polymer ?
#
loop_
_entity_poly.entity_id
_entity_poly.type
_entity_poly.pdbx_seq_one_letter_code
_entity_poly.pdbx_strand_id
1 'polypeptide(L)'
;MFMGPLEVSKPWSATGVEGAHKFIKRVWNFFTEADKITEEDDGKLTKIYHKTVKKVTSDFEVLGFNTAIAQMMTFVNEVYKNGTCPRAYAEGFIKMLSCITPHVGEEIWQVLGHDSTIAYESWPTYSEEKCKDTEINIAVQVNGKMRGTVLMAADLDDETVVANVTADEKISKFLEKQGGQIRKTIVVKNKLVNLIVK
;
A
#
# COMPACT_ATOMS: atom_id res chain seq x y z
N MET A 1 5.22 -19.35 8.93
CA MET A 1 4.28 -18.66 8.02
C MET A 1 4.96 -17.51 7.24
N PHE A 2 5.72 -16.62 7.89
CA PHE A 2 6.33 -15.45 7.24
C PHE A 2 7.35 -15.78 6.13
N MET A 3 8.20 -16.78 6.30
CA MET A 3 9.35 -17.05 5.42
C MET A 3 9.00 -17.65 4.04
N GLY A 4 7.77 -17.95 3.77
CA GLY A 4 7.33 -18.45 2.47
C GLY A 4 6.01 -19.21 2.53
N PRO A 5 5.51 -19.70 1.38
CA PRO A 5 4.29 -20.49 1.30
C PRO A 5 4.35 -21.75 2.19
N LEU A 6 3.22 -22.16 2.74
CA LEU A 6 3.13 -23.32 3.63
C LEU A 6 3.51 -24.64 2.94
N GLU A 7 3.31 -24.72 1.64
CA GLU A 7 3.57 -25.91 0.81
C GLU A 7 5.07 -26.16 0.56
N VAL A 8 5.91 -25.15 0.82
CA VAL A 8 7.33 -25.21 0.49
C VAL A 8 8.17 -25.38 1.75
N SER A 9 8.95 -26.45 1.81
CA SER A 9 9.94 -26.65 2.87
C SER A 9 10.93 -25.50 2.91
N LYS A 10 11.18 -24.96 4.10
CA LYS A 10 12.16 -23.90 4.34
C LYS A 10 13.14 -24.33 5.41
N PRO A 11 14.45 -24.11 5.22
CA PRO A 11 15.41 -24.33 6.27
C PRO A 11 15.17 -23.33 7.41
N TRP A 12 15.49 -23.76 8.62
CA TRP A 12 15.48 -22.86 9.78
C TRP A 12 16.41 -21.66 9.55
N SER A 13 15.90 -20.45 9.85
CA SER A 13 16.67 -19.22 9.73
C SER A 13 16.48 -18.35 10.98
N ALA A 14 17.52 -18.15 11.75
CA ALA A 14 17.51 -17.27 12.91
C ALA A 14 17.21 -15.81 12.50
N THR A 15 17.74 -15.35 11.39
CA THR A 15 17.47 -14.00 10.86
C THR A 15 16.01 -13.80 10.46
N GLY A 16 15.34 -14.85 9.96
CA GLY A 16 13.90 -14.82 9.69
C GLY A 16 13.07 -14.66 10.96
N VAL A 17 13.47 -15.34 12.04
CA VAL A 17 12.81 -15.21 13.36
C VAL A 17 13.01 -13.79 13.93
N GLU A 18 14.22 -13.24 13.84
CA GLU A 18 14.49 -11.86 14.26
C GLU A 18 13.63 -10.84 13.49
N GLY A 19 13.47 -11.03 12.18
CA GLY A 19 12.62 -10.18 11.36
C GLY A 19 11.15 -10.20 11.81
N ALA A 20 10.61 -11.39 12.07
CA ALA A 20 9.25 -11.56 12.60
C ALA A 20 9.10 -10.94 14.00
N HIS A 21 10.07 -11.15 14.89
CA HIS A 21 10.07 -10.55 16.23
C HIS A 21 10.11 -9.02 16.17
N LYS A 22 10.97 -8.45 15.31
CA LYS A 22 11.04 -6.99 15.11
C LYS A 22 9.71 -6.42 14.61
N PHE A 23 9.01 -7.14 13.73
CA PHE A 23 7.69 -6.73 13.26
C PHE A 23 6.67 -6.70 14.40
N ILE A 24 6.56 -7.79 15.17
CA ILE A 24 5.63 -7.88 16.31
C ILE A 24 5.94 -6.77 17.33
N LYS A 25 7.22 -6.54 17.65
CA LYS A 25 7.63 -5.47 18.57
C LYS A 25 7.25 -4.08 18.06
N ARG A 26 7.35 -3.82 16.76
CA ARG A 26 6.90 -2.55 16.16
C ARG A 26 5.38 -2.39 16.27
N VAL A 27 4.63 -3.45 15.99
CA VAL A 27 3.17 -3.42 16.17
C VAL A 27 2.83 -3.11 17.62
N TRP A 28 3.40 -3.86 18.56
CA TRP A 28 3.20 -3.62 19.99
C TRP A 28 3.47 -2.16 20.37
N ASN A 29 4.68 -1.68 20.10
CA ASN A 29 5.06 -0.33 20.49
C ASN A 29 4.17 0.77 19.91
N PHE A 30 3.64 0.58 18.71
CA PHE A 30 2.78 1.61 18.10
C PHE A 30 1.35 1.56 18.66
N PHE A 31 0.74 0.38 18.68
CA PHE A 31 -0.69 0.24 18.96
C PHE A 31 -1.02 0.22 20.47
N THR A 32 0.00 0.18 21.34
CA THR A 32 -0.18 0.34 22.80
C THR A 32 0.08 1.76 23.29
N GLU A 33 0.52 2.68 22.45
CA GLU A 33 0.70 4.10 22.79
C GLU A 33 -0.59 4.88 22.50
N ALA A 34 -1.28 5.35 23.55
CA ALA A 34 -2.60 5.98 23.44
C ALA A 34 -2.61 7.25 22.58
N ASP A 35 -1.54 8.03 22.59
CA ASP A 35 -1.39 9.27 21.81
C ASP A 35 -1.24 9.02 20.30
N LYS A 36 -0.98 7.81 19.90
CA LYS A 36 -0.87 7.41 18.48
C LYS A 36 -2.18 6.95 17.86
N ILE A 37 -3.20 6.68 18.70
CA ILE A 37 -4.52 6.27 18.22
C ILE A 37 -5.45 7.47 18.23
N THR A 38 -6.01 7.81 17.07
CA THR A 38 -6.90 8.95 16.89
C THR A 38 -8.33 8.49 16.64
N GLU A 39 -9.31 9.24 17.14
CA GLU A 39 -10.73 8.94 16.84
C GLU A 39 -11.10 9.36 15.42
N GLU A 40 -10.46 10.41 14.89
CA GLU A 40 -10.74 10.94 13.57
C GLU A 40 -9.81 10.34 12.51
N ASP A 41 -10.37 10.10 11.31
CA ASP A 41 -9.62 9.68 10.12
C ASP A 41 -9.25 10.92 9.27
N ASP A 42 -7.98 11.23 9.17
CA ASP A 42 -7.44 12.31 8.34
C ASP A 42 -7.34 11.94 6.85
N GLY A 43 -7.78 10.74 6.48
CA GLY A 43 -7.81 10.22 5.11
C GLY A 43 -6.48 9.69 4.59
N LYS A 44 -5.35 9.96 5.25
CA LYS A 44 -4.01 9.59 4.74
C LYS A 44 -3.76 8.08 4.71
N LEU A 45 -4.32 7.35 5.66
CA LEU A 45 -4.18 5.90 5.75
C LEU A 45 -5.33 5.13 5.10
N THR A 46 -6.41 5.81 4.68
CA THR A 46 -7.62 5.19 4.13
C THR A 46 -7.31 4.19 3.03
N LYS A 47 -6.57 4.62 2.03
CA LYS A 47 -6.23 3.79 0.88
C LYS A 47 -5.41 2.56 1.25
N ILE A 48 -4.33 2.75 2.01
CA ILE A 48 -3.45 1.63 2.39
C ILE A 48 -4.18 0.66 3.33
N TYR A 49 -5.05 1.15 4.22
CA TYR A 49 -5.87 0.30 5.07
C TYR A 49 -6.80 -0.59 4.24
N HIS A 50 -7.62 0.00 3.34
CA HIS A 50 -8.54 -0.78 2.51
C HIS A 50 -7.84 -1.76 1.57
N LYS A 51 -6.69 -1.36 0.98
CA LYS A 51 -5.83 -2.28 0.22
C LYS A 51 -5.31 -3.43 1.08
N THR A 52 -4.97 -3.15 2.34
CA THR A 52 -4.48 -4.17 3.26
C THR A 52 -5.58 -5.15 3.63
N VAL A 53 -6.77 -4.68 4.01
CA VAL A 53 -7.91 -5.57 4.30
C VAL A 53 -8.22 -6.46 3.09
N LYS A 54 -8.36 -5.87 1.90
CA LYS A 54 -8.61 -6.61 0.66
C LYS A 54 -7.56 -7.70 0.41
N LYS A 55 -6.28 -7.33 0.46
CA LYS A 55 -5.17 -8.25 0.18
C LYS A 55 -5.07 -9.36 1.21
N VAL A 56 -5.18 -9.03 2.51
CA VAL A 56 -5.12 -10.02 3.59
C VAL A 56 -6.29 -10.98 3.52
N THR A 57 -7.51 -10.50 3.25
CA THR A 57 -8.68 -11.35 3.05
C THR A 57 -8.45 -12.36 1.94
N SER A 58 -8.07 -11.90 0.76
CA SER A 58 -7.80 -12.77 -0.39
C SER A 58 -6.66 -13.76 -0.14
N ASP A 59 -5.60 -13.33 0.55
CA ASP A 59 -4.48 -14.22 0.86
C ASP A 59 -4.86 -15.30 1.89
N PHE A 60 -5.69 -14.96 2.87
CA PHE A 60 -6.15 -15.94 3.87
C PHE A 60 -7.04 -17.02 3.26
N GLU A 61 -7.88 -16.67 2.28
CA GLU A 61 -8.72 -17.63 1.55
C GLU A 61 -7.89 -18.70 0.83
N VAL A 62 -6.67 -18.37 0.41
CA VAL A 62 -5.75 -19.28 -0.28
C VAL A 62 -4.55 -19.70 0.58
N LEU A 63 -4.61 -19.49 1.90
CA LEU A 63 -3.54 -19.77 2.86
C LEU A 63 -2.19 -19.10 2.55
N GLY A 64 -2.23 -17.96 1.85
CA GLY A 64 -1.09 -17.13 1.47
C GLY A 64 -0.55 -16.27 2.63
N PHE A 65 -0.31 -16.85 3.80
CA PHE A 65 0.05 -16.12 5.01
C PHE A 65 1.31 -15.27 4.89
N ASN A 66 2.29 -15.71 4.11
CA ASN A 66 3.53 -14.97 3.90
C ASN A 66 3.27 -13.64 3.17
N THR A 67 2.41 -13.61 2.18
CA THR A 67 2.04 -12.40 1.43
C THR A 67 1.10 -11.52 2.25
N ALA A 68 0.18 -12.10 3.02
CA ALA A 68 -0.64 -11.38 3.97
C ALA A 68 0.20 -10.64 5.02
N ILE A 69 1.18 -11.33 5.64
CA ILE A 69 2.09 -10.72 6.61
C ILE A 69 2.93 -9.60 5.96
N ALA A 70 3.42 -9.80 4.75
CA ALA A 70 4.16 -8.77 4.02
C ALA A 70 3.28 -7.51 3.78
N GLN A 71 2.01 -7.69 3.45
CA GLN A 71 1.07 -6.58 3.33
C GLN A 71 0.80 -5.89 4.66
N MET A 72 0.66 -6.64 5.75
CA MET A 72 0.54 -6.10 7.11
C MET A 72 1.78 -5.27 7.49
N MET A 73 2.99 -5.72 7.14
CA MET A 73 4.22 -4.95 7.34
C MET A 73 4.21 -3.64 6.54
N THR A 74 3.69 -3.65 5.32
CA THR A 74 3.53 -2.45 4.50
C THR A 74 2.60 -1.45 5.17
N PHE A 75 1.45 -1.90 5.68
CA PHE A 75 0.53 -1.06 6.44
C PHE A 75 1.20 -0.43 7.67
N VAL A 76 1.89 -1.22 8.48
CA VAL A 76 2.62 -0.72 9.67
C VAL A 76 3.68 0.31 9.29
N ASN A 77 4.38 0.14 8.16
CA ASN A 77 5.33 1.14 7.69
C ASN A 77 4.66 2.49 7.39
N GLU A 78 3.52 2.49 6.73
CA GLU A 78 2.78 3.72 6.43
C GLU A 78 2.20 4.34 7.71
N VAL A 79 1.72 3.53 8.68
CA VAL A 79 1.28 4.00 9.99
C VAL A 79 2.41 4.71 10.74
N TYR A 80 3.60 4.13 10.78
CA TYR A 80 4.79 4.77 11.39
C TYR A 80 5.18 6.08 10.69
N LYS A 81 5.06 6.12 9.38
CA LYS A 81 5.35 7.32 8.58
C LYS A 81 4.33 8.43 8.82
N ASN A 82 3.06 8.06 9.02
CA ASN A 82 1.99 9.01 9.35
C ASN A 82 2.11 9.53 10.80
N GLY A 83 2.63 8.71 11.71
CA GLY A 83 2.80 9.01 13.14
C GLY A 83 1.57 8.70 13.98
N THR A 84 0.37 8.66 13.41
CA THR A 84 -0.89 8.31 14.07
C THR A 84 -1.69 7.31 13.25
N CYS A 85 -2.64 6.63 13.88
CA CYS A 85 -3.55 5.69 13.22
C CYS A 85 -4.99 5.90 13.73
N PRO A 86 -5.97 6.07 12.86
CA PRO A 86 -7.38 6.09 13.25
C PRO A 86 -7.77 4.80 13.97
N ARG A 87 -8.52 4.91 15.08
CA ARG A 87 -8.97 3.78 15.89
C ARG A 87 -9.61 2.68 15.06
N ALA A 88 -10.52 3.02 14.16
CA ALA A 88 -11.18 2.05 13.29
C ALA A 88 -10.20 1.23 12.44
N TYR A 89 -9.09 1.84 11.99
CA TYR A 89 -8.06 1.15 11.21
C TYR A 89 -7.12 0.33 12.10
N ALA A 90 -6.83 0.83 13.31
CA ALA A 90 -6.08 0.09 14.31
C ALA A 90 -6.82 -1.20 14.69
N GLU A 91 -8.08 -1.11 15.07
CA GLU A 91 -8.93 -2.25 15.43
C GLU A 91 -9.07 -3.25 14.29
N GLY A 92 -9.36 -2.78 13.07
CA GLY A 92 -9.44 -3.66 11.90
C GLY A 92 -8.11 -4.36 11.59
N PHE A 93 -6.97 -3.67 11.74
CA PHE A 93 -5.66 -4.27 11.58
C PHE A 93 -5.36 -5.33 12.64
N ILE A 94 -5.66 -5.05 13.92
CA ILE A 94 -5.44 -6.01 15.01
C ILE A 94 -6.31 -7.24 14.87
N LYS A 95 -7.55 -7.12 14.40
CA LYS A 95 -8.42 -8.27 14.06
C LYS A 95 -7.76 -9.20 13.04
N MET A 96 -7.18 -8.67 11.98
CA MET A 96 -6.45 -9.48 10.99
C MET A 96 -5.18 -10.11 11.59
N LEU A 97 -4.43 -9.36 12.36
CA LEU A 97 -3.18 -9.80 12.97
C LEU A 97 -3.42 -10.91 14.02
N SER A 98 -4.51 -10.85 14.78
CA SER A 98 -4.85 -11.84 15.83
C SER A 98 -4.95 -13.25 15.29
N CYS A 99 -5.32 -13.44 14.03
CA CYS A 99 -5.34 -14.76 13.39
C CYS A 99 -3.95 -15.39 13.25
N ILE A 100 -2.88 -14.59 13.32
CA ILE A 100 -1.49 -15.04 13.20
C ILE A 100 -0.78 -15.02 14.55
N THR A 101 -1.07 -14.00 15.36
CA THR A 101 -0.47 -13.78 16.68
C THR A 101 -1.57 -13.52 17.72
N PRO A 102 -2.35 -14.53 18.13
CA PRO A 102 -3.56 -14.32 18.94
C PRO A 102 -3.27 -13.65 20.28
N HIS A 103 -2.22 -14.02 21.00
CA HIS A 103 -1.90 -13.42 22.30
C HIS A 103 -1.59 -11.92 22.17
N VAL A 104 -0.80 -11.53 21.18
CA VAL A 104 -0.49 -10.10 20.94
C VAL A 104 -1.74 -9.34 20.50
N GLY A 105 -2.57 -9.97 19.68
CA GLY A 105 -3.85 -9.40 19.24
C GLY A 105 -4.79 -9.12 20.41
N GLU A 106 -4.99 -10.09 21.29
CA GLU A 106 -5.84 -9.96 22.50
C GLU A 106 -5.34 -8.86 23.44
N GLU A 107 -4.04 -8.82 23.74
CA GLU A 107 -3.46 -7.81 24.62
C GLU A 107 -3.62 -6.39 24.05
N ILE A 108 -3.35 -6.19 22.75
CA ILE A 108 -3.56 -4.88 22.13
C ILE A 108 -5.04 -4.52 22.09
N TRP A 109 -5.93 -5.50 21.87
CA TRP A 109 -7.36 -5.30 21.87
C TRP A 109 -7.87 -4.78 23.22
N GLN A 110 -7.37 -5.34 24.33
CA GLN A 110 -7.65 -4.83 25.68
C GLN A 110 -7.09 -3.42 25.90
N VAL A 111 -5.87 -3.15 25.45
CA VAL A 111 -5.28 -1.79 25.55
C VAL A 111 -6.07 -0.76 24.75
N LEU A 112 -6.72 -1.16 23.66
CA LEU A 112 -7.63 -0.31 22.90
C LEU A 112 -8.98 -0.09 23.62
N GLY A 113 -9.20 -0.70 24.77
CA GLY A 113 -10.37 -0.46 25.62
C GLY A 113 -11.51 -1.47 25.44
N HIS A 114 -11.25 -2.63 24.89
CA HIS A 114 -12.26 -3.68 24.72
C HIS A 114 -12.16 -4.75 25.82
N ASP A 115 -13.27 -5.03 26.49
CA ASP A 115 -13.37 -6.03 27.56
C ASP A 115 -13.66 -7.45 27.03
N SER A 116 -14.13 -7.58 25.79
CA SER A 116 -14.44 -8.86 25.14
C SER A 116 -13.26 -9.39 24.37
N THR A 117 -13.20 -10.71 24.16
CA THR A 117 -12.17 -11.33 23.30
C THR A 117 -12.32 -10.90 21.85
N ILE A 118 -11.19 -10.66 21.17
CA ILE A 118 -11.14 -10.34 19.74
C ILE A 118 -11.55 -11.53 18.85
N ALA A 119 -11.52 -12.75 19.38
CA ALA A 119 -11.72 -13.99 18.62
C ALA A 119 -13.11 -14.09 17.97
N TYR A 120 -14.12 -13.41 18.51
CA TYR A 120 -15.49 -13.43 17.97
C TYR A 120 -15.87 -12.15 17.23
N GLU A 121 -14.91 -11.25 17.06
CA GLU A 121 -15.14 -10.01 16.35
C GLU A 121 -15.30 -10.22 14.83
N SER A 122 -16.18 -9.41 14.23
CA SER A 122 -16.40 -9.46 12.80
C SER A 122 -15.14 -9.07 12.03
N TRP A 123 -14.87 -9.80 10.93
CA TRP A 123 -13.76 -9.49 10.01
C TRP A 123 -13.90 -8.06 9.44
N PRO A 124 -12.81 -7.31 9.32
CA PRO A 124 -12.86 -5.95 8.81
C PRO A 124 -13.29 -5.93 7.34
N THR A 125 -14.07 -4.91 6.98
CA THR A 125 -14.56 -4.70 5.61
C THR A 125 -13.71 -3.69 4.87
N TYR A 126 -13.72 -3.76 3.53
CA TYR A 126 -13.04 -2.80 2.67
C TYR A 126 -13.98 -2.24 1.60
N SER A 127 -13.65 -1.07 1.06
CA SER A 127 -14.30 -0.48 -0.10
C SER A 127 -13.38 -0.53 -1.31
N GLU A 128 -13.87 -1.07 -2.42
CA GLU A 128 -13.14 -1.09 -3.70
C GLU A 128 -12.79 0.31 -4.19
N GLU A 129 -13.68 1.27 -3.97
CA GLU A 129 -13.46 2.66 -4.36
C GLU A 129 -12.27 3.27 -3.62
N LYS A 130 -12.17 3.00 -2.30
CA LYS A 130 -11.08 3.47 -1.45
C LYS A 130 -9.74 2.76 -1.72
N CYS A 131 -9.76 1.62 -2.42
CA CYS A 131 -8.56 0.93 -2.86
C CYS A 131 -7.92 1.55 -4.10
N LYS A 132 -8.65 2.36 -4.88
CA LYS A 132 -8.15 2.93 -6.14
C LYS A 132 -7.04 3.95 -5.86
N ASP A 133 -6.06 3.97 -6.76
CA ASP A 133 -5.06 5.01 -6.77
C ASP A 133 -5.69 6.29 -7.33
N THR A 134 -5.74 7.35 -6.53
CA THR A 134 -6.20 8.67 -6.99
C THR A 134 -5.15 9.35 -7.86
N GLU A 135 -3.87 9.05 -7.58
CA GLU A 135 -2.73 9.53 -8.34
C GLU A 135 -1.82 8.37 -8.73
N ILE A 136 -1.30 8.42 -9.92
CA ILE A 136 -0.42 7.40 -10.50
C ILE A 136 0.82 8.03 -11.13
N ASN A 137 1.91 7.30 -11.11
CA ASN A 137 3.11 7.66 -11.86
C ASN A 137 3.03 7.09 -13.27
N ILE A 138 2.87 7.96 -14.25
CA ILE A 138 2.91 7.61 -15.68
C ILE A 138 4.36 7.64 -16.17
N ALA A 139 4.84 6.51 -16.69
CA ALA A 139 6.14 6.45 -17.33
C ALA A 139 6.11 7.19 -18.69
N VAL A 140 7.05 8.11 -18.89
CA VAL A 140 7.14 8.87 -20.14
C VAL A 140 8.32 8.39 -20.96
N GLN A 141 8.02 7.98 -22.17
CA GLN A 141 9.02 7.62 -23.19
C GLN A 141 9.01 8.63 -24.34
N VAL A 142 10.18 8.87 -24.90
CA VAL A 142 10.36 9.61 -26.16
C VAL A 142 11.13 8.72 -27.13
N ASN A 143 10.54 8.44 -28.28
CA ASN A 143 11.07 7.48 -29.26
C ASN A 143 11.45 6.12 -28.64
N GLY A 144 10.58 5.60 -27.73
CA GLY A 144 10.75 4.32 -27.04
C GLY A 144 11.78 4.31 -25.91
N LYS A 145 12.46 5.44 -25.62
CA LYS A 145 13.42 5.55 -24.52
C LYS A 145 12.79 6.27 -23.34
N MET A 146 12.86 5.68 -22.14
CA MET A 146 12.35 6.29 -20.92
C MET A 146 13.05 7.61 -20.61
N ARG A 147 12.27 8.66 -20.29
CA ARG A 147 12.77 10.01 -20.00
C ARG A 147 12.38 10.52 -18.62
N GLY A 148 11.34 9.97 -18.05
CA GLY A 148 10.90 10.35 -16.72
C GLY A 148 9.59 9.66 -16.32
N THR A 149 9.08 10.09 -15.19
CA THR A 149 7.75 9.73 -14.69
C THR A 149 7.02 11.01 -14.29
N VAL A 150 5.76 11.13 -14.62
CA VAL A 150 4.92 12.26 -14.25
C VAL A 150 3.80 11.74 -13.34
N LEU A 151 3.64 12.37 -12.18
CA LEU A 151 2.55 12.08 -11.24
C LEU A 151 1.31 12.82 -11.72
N MET A 152 0.21 12.10 -11.87
CA MET A 152 -1.08 12.68 -12.26
C MET A 152 -2.24 11.86 -11.74
N ALA A 153 -3.45 12.41 -11.78
CA ALA A 153 -4.64 11.69 -11.39
C ALA A 153 -4.84 10.42 -12.24
N ALA A 154 -5.37 9.37 -11.61
CA ALA A 154 -5.69 8.13 -12.31
C ALA A 154 -6.91 8.31 -13.22
N ASP A 155 -7.02 7.45 -14.22
CA ASP A 155 -8.17 7.36 -15.13
C ASP A 155 -8.47 8.63 -15.95
N LEU A 156 -7.48 9.52 -16.11
CA LEU A 156 -7.58 10.64 -17.05
C LEU A 156 -7.74 10.14 -18.50
N ASP A 157 -8.38 10.94 -19.33
CA ASP A 157 -8.44 10.74 -20.77
C ASP A 157 -7.08 10.96 -21.42
N ASP A 158 -6.89 10.36 -22.59
CA ASP A 158 -5.61 10.36 -23.29
C ASP A 158 -5.11 11.78 -23.62
N GLU A 159 -6.03 12.71 -23.94
CA GLU A 159 -5.69 14.10 -24.26
C GLU A 159 -5.15 14.83 -23.04
N THR A 160 -5.80 14.70 -21.90
CA THR A 160 -5.36 15.28 -20.61
C THR A 160 -4.04 14.68 -20.15
N VAL A 161 -3.87 13.36 -20.30
CA VAL A 161 -2.60 12.67 -19.99
C VAL A 161 -1.46 13.24 -20.83
N VAL A 162 -1.65 13.39 -22.14
CA VAL A 162 -0.63 13.96 -23.04
C VAL A 162 -0.34 15.43 -22.69
N ALA A 163 -1.37 16.23 -22.40
CA ALA A 163 -1.20 17.63 -22.00
C ALA A 163 -0.35 17.75 -20.73
N ASN A 164 -0.66 16.96 -19.68
CA ASN A 164 0.10 16.95 -18.44
C ASN A 164 1.56 16.50 -18.64
N VAL A 165 1.79 15.49 -19.47
CA VAL A 165 3.13 14.99 -19.80
C VAL A 165 3.96 16.05 -20.55
N THR A 166 3.36 16.74 -21.51
CA THR A 166 4.06 17.79 -22.28
C THR A 166 4.29 19.06 -21.49
N ALA A 167 3.49 19.33 -20.47
CA ALA A 167 3.65 20.45 -19.55
C ALA A 167 4.75 20.20 -18.48
N ASP A 168 5.18 18.95 -18.27
CA ASP A 168 6.26 18.66 -17.35
C ASP A 168 7.57 19.31 -17.80
N GLU A 169 8.23 20.05 -16.93
CA GLU A 169 9.41 20.86 -17.22
C GLU A 169 10.59 20.06 -17.82
N LYS A 170 10.78 18.82 -17.34
CA LYS A 170 11.86 17.94 -17.82
C LYS A 170 11.57 17.40 -19.23
N ILE A 171 10.32 17.03 -19.45
CA ILE A 171 9.87 16.48 -20.74
C ILE A 171 9.81 17.59 -21.79
N SER A 172 9.27 18.76 -21.45
CA SER A 172 9.22 19.94 -22.33
C SER A 172 10.60 20.35 -22.82
N LYS A 173 11.56 20.55 -21.90
CA LYS A 173 12.95 20.86 -22.26
C LYS A 173 13.61 19.81 -23.16
N PHE A 174 13.23 18.54 -22.97
CA PHE A 174 13.75 17.46 -23.82
C PHE A 174 13.14 17.48 -25.22
N LEU A 175 11.83 17.75 -25.33
CA LEU A 175 11.14 17.86 -26.62
C LEU A 175 11.69 19.05 -27.44
N GLU A 176 11.91 20.20 -26.82
CA GLU A 176 12.51 21.37 -27.47
C GLU A 176 13.89 21.10 -28.07
N LYS A 177 14.74 20.33 -27.36
CA LYS A 177 16.07 19.93 -27.85
C LYS A 177 16.02 18.98 -29.05
N GLN A 178 14.90 18.30 -29.24
CA GLN A 178 14.71 17.32 -30.35
C GLN A 178 13.86 17.85 -31.50
N GLY A 179 13.67 19.20 -31.61
CA GLY A 179 12.92 19.81 -32.69
C GLY A 179 11.43 19.99 -32.43
N GLY A 180 10.92 19.60 -31.26
CA GLY A 180 9.61 19.98 -30.72
C GLY A 180 8.36 19.38 -31.39
N GLN A 181 8.45 18.75 -32.55
CA GLN A 181 7.28 18.23 -33.25
C GLN A 181 6.94 16.78 -32.88
N ILE A 182 5.84 16.62 -32.12
CA ILE A 182 5.27 15.31 -31.83
C ILE A 182 4.49 14.81 -33.05
N ARG A 183 4.89 13.69 -33.61
CA ARG A 183 4.24 13.06 -34.76
C ARG A 183 3.12 12.11 -34.37
N LYS A 184 3.34 11.39 -33.26
CA LYS A 184 2.38 10.39 -32.78
C LYS A 184 2.54 10.23 -31.27
N THR A 185 1.42 10.08 -30.60
CA THR A 185 1.36 9.73 -29.19
C THR A 185 0.80 8.31 -29.04
N ILE A 186 1.37 7.53 -28.15
CA ILE A 186 0.84 6.21 -27.78
C ILE A 186 0.63 6.25 -26.27
N VAL A 187 -0.63 6.19 -25.86
CA VAL A 187 -1.01 6.18 -24.45
C VAL A 187 -1.43 4.76 -24.05
N VAL A 188 -0.81 4.24 -22.99
CA VAL A 188 -1.26 3.03 -22.33
C VAL A 188 -1.86 3.47 -21.01
N LYS A 189 -3.17 3.35 -20.87
CA LYS A 189 -3.96 3.85 -19.75
C LYS A 189 -3.33 3.49 -18.41
N ASN A 190 -3.18 4.50 -17.54
CA ASN A 190 -2.61 4.37 -16.19
C ASN A 190 -1.19 3.79 -16.10
N LYS A 191 -0.43 3.78 -17.18
CA LYS A 191 0.88 3.11 -17.19
C LYS A 191 1.99 3.90 -17.87
N LEU A 192 1.78 4.32 -19.10
CA LEU A 192 2.87 4.78 -19.96
C LEU A 192 2.35 5.71 -21.06
N VAL A 193 3.13 6.75 -21.36
CA VAL A 193 3.00 7.56 -22.57
C VAL A 193 4.28 7.49 -23.37
N ASN A 194 4.18 7.19 -24.68
CA ASN A 194 5.30 7.26 -25.59
C ASN A 194 5.06 8.34 -26.65
N LEU A 195 5.91 9.35 -26.63
CA LEU A 195 5.90 10.46 -27.59
C LEU A 195 6.89 10.16 -28.71
N ILE A 196 6.39 10.07 -29.93
CA ILE A 196 7.22 9.88 -31.13
C ILE A 196 7.45 11.26 -31.74
N VAL A 197 8.70 11.71 -31.67
CA VAL A 197 9.16 12.99 -32.23
C VAL A 197 10.08 12.76 -33.41
N LYS A 198 10.13 13.74 -34.33
CA LYS A 198 11.02 13.72 -35.48
C LYS A 198 12.30 14.50 -35.16
#